data_f9d1ee12f735329bd8f7d24030ecb5c0
#
_entry.id   f9d1ee12f735329bd8f7d24030ecb5c0
#
_cell.length_a   1.000
_cell.length_b   1.000
_cell.length_c   1.000
_cell.angle_alpha   90.00
_cell.angle_beta   90.00
_cell.angle_gamma   90.00
#
_symmetry.space_group_name_H-M   'P 1'
#
loop_
_entity.id
_entity.type
_entity.pdbx_description
1 polymer ?
#
loop_
_entity_poly.entity_id
_entity_poly.type
_entity_poly.pdbx_seq_one_letter_code
_entity_poly.pdbx_strand_id
1 'polypeptide(L)'
;IDRIADGGSAFRLIIGEYGSGKTFFLSVIRTIALERKLVTVNADLSPDRRLHASAGQARNLYAELMKNLATRNKPDGNALTSVVEKFITEARKQADSQGQNVAQVIQQRLNALTDMVGGYDFAQVIEAYWYGHEQDNEILKNNAIKWLRAEYTTKTDAKNDLGVRTIISDNSFYDSLKLLSLFVRQAGYAGLLVNLDEMVNLYKLNSSQARMSNYEQILRMLTDCLQGTAEHLGFLLGGTPEFLLDPRKGLYLSLIHISEP
;
A
#
# COMPACT_ATOMS: atom_id res chain seq x y z
N ILE A 1 -10.65 1.56 12.52
CA ILE A 1 -11.29 1.22 11.24
C ILE A 1 -12.20 2.38 10.82
N ASP A 2 -13.14 2.82 11.66
CA ASP A 2 -14.08 3.90 11.35
C ASP A 2 -13.34 5.20 10.96
N ARG A 3 -12.31 5.60 11.71
CA ARG A 3 -11.47 6.75 11.38
C ARG A 3 -10.86 6.67 9.96
N ILE A 4 -10.46 5.48 9.49
CA ILE A 4 -9.94 5.28 8.13
C ILE A 4 -11.08 5.45 7.11
N ALA A 5 -12.24 4.88 7.38
CA ALA A 5 -13.40 4.99 6.52
C ALA A 5 -13.88 6.45 6.36
N ASP A 6 -13.79 7.24 7.42
CA ASP A 6 -14.20 8.64 7.49
C ASP A 6 -13.16 9.64 6.90
N GLY A 7 -12.10 9.15 6.26
CA GLY A 7 -11.08 9.97 5.59
C GLY A 7 -9.79 10.15 6.38
N GLY A 8 -9.78 9.77 7.65
CA GLY A 8 -8.59 9.88 8.49
C GLY A 8 -7.60 8.73 8.29
N SER A 9 -6.59 8.73 9.13
CA SER A 9 -5.57 7.69 9.16
C SER A 9 -5.39 7.12 10.57
N ALA A 10 -4.82 5.93 10.64
CA ALA A 10 -4.55 5.27 11.91
C ALA A 10 -3.19 4.55 11.86
N PHE A 11 -2.43 4.67 12.94
CA PHE A 11 -1.19 3.94 13.11
C PHE A 11 -1.20 3.26 14.48
N ARG A 12 -0.92 1.95 14.54
CA ARG A 12 -0.90 1.18 15.78
C ARG A 12 0.26 0.18 15.77
N LEU A 13 0.99 0.16 16.88
CA LEU A 13 1.96 -0.89 17.19
C LEU A 13 1.29 -1.93 18.09
N ILE A 14 1.39 -3.19 17.71
CA ILE A 14 0.90 -4.34 18.48
C ILE A 14 2.13 -5.06 19.02
N ILE A 15 2.45 -4.79 20.27
CA ILE A 15 3.67 -5.28 20.93
C ILE A 15 3.33 -6.42 21.90
N GLY A 16 4.08 -7.49 21.81
CA GLY A 16 3.95 -8.64 22.70
C GLY A 16 5.06 -9.66 22.48
N GLU A 17 5.26 -10.51 23.48
CA GLU A 17 6.25 -11.59 23.45
C GLU A 17 5.95 -12.59 22.31
N TYR A 18 6.94 -13.41 22.01
CA TYR A 18 6.75 -14.49 21.05
C TYR A 18 5.62 -15.43 21.52
N GLY A 19 4.72 -15.81 20.64
CA GLY A 19 3.56 -16.64 20.99
C GLY A 19 2.41 -15.93 21.70
N SER A 20 2.48 -14.62 21.94
CA SER A 20 1.42 -13.85 22.64
C SER A 20 0.12 -13.64 21.83
N GLY A 21 0.02 -14.19 20.62
CA GLY A 21 -1.18 -14.08 19.81
C GLY A 21 -1.26 -12.82 18.92
N LYS A 22 -0.16 -12.08 18.71
CA LYS A 22 -0.14 -10.87 17.86
C LYS A 22 -0.67 -11.13 16.45
N THR A 23 -0.16 -12.15 15.78
CA THR A 23 -0.59 -12.54 14.43
C THR A 23 -2.07 -12.88 14.38
N PHE A 24 -2.58 -13.58 15.40
CA PHE A 24 -4.02 -13.85 15.52
C PHE A 24 -4.81 -12.54 15.67
N PHE A 25 -4.37 -11.63 16.53
CA PHE A 25 -5.02 -10.33 16.72
C PHE A 25 -5.04 -9.51 15.42
N LEU A 26 -3.91 -9.45 14.68
CA LEU A 26 -3.83 -8.78 13.37
C LEU A 26 -4.82 -9.40 12.38
N SER A 27 -4.97 -10.72 12.39
CA SER A 27 -5.93 -11.45 11.54
C SER A 27 -7.39 -11.11 11.89
N VAL A 28 -7.71 -11.01 13.18
CA VAL A 28 -9.06 -10.60 13.64
C VAL A 28 -9.38 -9.18 13.16
N ILE A 29 -8.47 -8.23 13.35
CA ILE A 29 -8.67 -6.84 12.89
C ILE A 29 -8.81 -6.79 11.36
N ARG A 30 -8.03 -7.59 10.63
CA ARG A 30 -8.16 -7.73 9.16
C ARG A 30 -9.56 -8.19 8.77
N THR A 31 -10.09 -9.21 9.43
CA THR A 31 -11.45 -9.72 9.15
C THR A 31 -12.51 -8.64 9.38
N ILE A 32 -12.44 -7.92 10.50
CA ILE A 32 -13.35 -6.81 10.80
C ILE A 32 -13.21 -5.69 9.74
N ALA A 33 -11.99 -5.38 9.29
CA ALA A 33 -11.76 -4.37 8.26
C ALA A 33 -12.40 -4.75 6.92
N LEU A 34 -12.29 -6.02 6.52
CA LEU A 34 -12.94 -6.54 5.32
C LEU A 34 -14.48 -6.43 5.40
N GLU A 35 -15.07 -6.75 6.55
CA GLU A 35 -16.51 -6.59 6.79
C GLU A 35 -16.94 -5.12 6.69
N ARG A 36 -16.10 -4.19 7.13
CA ARG A 36 -16.29 -2.74 7.02
C ARG A 36 -15.91 -2.16 5.66
N LYS A 37 -15.77 -3.01 4.63
CA LYS A 37 -15.47 -2.65 3.24
C LYS A 37 -14.10 -1.98 3.03
N LEU A 38 -13.15 -2.15 3.93
CA LEU A 38 -11.77 -1.78 3.65
C LEU A 38 -11.14 -2.83 2.73
N VAL A 39 -10.18 -2.38 1.93
CA VAL A 39 -9.18 -3.26 1.32
C VAL A 39 -8.10 -3.52 2.34
N THR A 40 -7.61 -4.74 2.44
CA THR A 40 -6.50 -5.07 3.36
C THR A 40 -5.33 -5.63 2.58
N VAL A 41 -4.13 -5.28 3.00
CA VAL A 41 -2.88 -5.86 2.53
C VAL A 41 -2.05 -6.30 3.73
N ASN A 42 -1.36 -7.44 3.62
CA ASN A 42 -0.56 -7.96 4.73
C ASN A 42 0.74 -8.59 4.24
N ALA A 43 1.79 -8.45 5.03
CA ALA A 43 3.05 -9.10 4.81
C ALA A 43 3.85 -9.22 6.12
N ASP A 44 4.69 -10.26 6.19
CA ASP A 44 5.69 -10.41 7.24
C ASP A 44 7.02 -9.82 6.75
N LEU A 45 7.65 -9.02 7.59
CA LEU A 45 9.01 -8.56 7.33
C LEU A 45 9.99 -9.74 7.41
N SER A 46 11.02 -9.66 6.59
CA SER A 46 12.07 -10.68 6.51
C SER A 46 13.38 -10.03 6.04
N PRO A 47 14.50 -10.76 5.98
CA PRO A 47 15.72 -10.24 5.37
C PRO A 47 15.52 -9.70 3.95
N ASP A 48 14.59 -10.28 3.18
CA ASP A 48 14.31 -9.92 1.79
C ASP A 48 13.10 -8.98 1.62
N ARG A 49 12.44 -8.61 2.71
CA ARG A 49 11.25 -7.73 2.73
C ARG A 49 11.39 -6.72 3.87
N ARG A 50 11.75 -5.49 3.53
CA ARG A 50 12.01 -4.39 4.47
C ARG A 50 11.28 -3.12 4.05
N LEU A 51 11.16 -2.16 4.96
CA LEU A 51 10.54 -0.86 4.69
C LEU A 51 11.47 0.09 3.92
N HIS A 52 12.78 -0.08 4.09
CA HIS A 52 13.82 0.68 3.39
C HIS A 52 14.95 -0.27 2.96
N ALA A 53 15.37 -0.13 1.72
CA ALA A 53 16.49 -0.87 1.16
C ALA A 53 16.96 -0.25 -0.16
N SER A 54 18.06 -0.76 -0.70
CA SER A 54 18.64 -0.33 -1.99
C SER A 54 18.81 -1.48 -2.99
N ALA A 55 18.42 -2.69 -2.61
CA ALA A 55 18.61 -3.91 -3.43
C ALA A 55 17.29 -4.68 -3.67
N GLY A 56 16.17 -3.96 -3.71
CA GLY A 56 14.85 -4.51 -4.07
C GLY A 56 14.00 -5.00 -2.89
N GLN A 57 14.48 -4.92 -1.64
CA GLN A 57 13.74 -5.49 -0.51
C GLN A 57 12.46 -4.73 -0.17
N ALA A 58 12.41 -3.40 -0.34
CA ALA A 58 11.18 -2.64 -0.12
C ALA A 58 10.18 -2.85 -1.28
N ARG A 59 10.67 -2.97 -2.52
CA ARG A 59 9.87 -3.41 -3.65
C ARG A 59 9.30 -4.81 -3.44
N ASN A 60 10.11 -5.76 -2.92
CA ASN A 60 9.63 -7.11 -2.61
C ASN A 60 8.54 -7.11 -1.52
N LEU A 61 8.67 -6.24 -0.52
CA LEU A 61 7.63 -6.05 0.48
C LEU A 61 6.34 -5.54 -0.16
N TYR A 62 6.43 -4.55 -1.05
CA TYR A 62 5.27 -4.04 -1.78
C TYR A 62 4.62 -5.13 -2.65
N ALA A 63 5.42 -5.90 -3.39
CA ALA A 63 4.92 -7.00 -4.22
C ALA A 63 4.17 -8.07 -3.39
N GLU A 64 4.69 -8.41 -2.20
CA GLU A 64 4.01 -9.32 -1.28
C GLU A 64 2.69 -8.73 -0.75
N LEU A 65 2.65 -7.43 -0.41
CA LEU A 65 1.42 -6.74 -0.04
C LEU A 65 0.38 -6.79 -1.16
N MET A 66 0.78 -6.59 -2.42
CA MET A 66 -0.13 -6.64 -3.57
C MET A 66 -0.64 -8.06 -3.85
N LYS A 67 0.20 -9.08 -3.66
CA LYS A 67 -0.20 -10.49 -3.74
C LYS A 67 -1.26 -10.82 -2.68
N ASN A 68 -1.07 -10.33 -1.46
CA ASN A 68 -1.96 -10.56 -0.33
C ASN A 68 -3.11 -9.52 -0.23
N LEU A 69 -3.25 -8.65 -1.24
CA LEU A 69 -4.34 -7.69 -1.28
C LEU A 69 -5.69 -8.42 -1.31
N ALA A 70 -6.53 -8.10 -0.34
CA ALA A 70 -7.80 -8.77 -0.11
C ALA A 70 -8.95 -7.78 0.00
N THR A 71 -10.12 -8.25 -0.39
CA THR A 71 -11.41 -7.58 -0.24
C THR A 71 -12.39 -8.52 0.44
N ARG A 72 -13.55 -8.02 0.88
CA ARG A 72 -14.60 -8.86 1.46
C ARG A 72 -14.99 -10.04 0.55
N ASN A 73 -15.06 -9.80 -0.77
CA ASN A 73 -15.45 -10.82 -1.74
C ASN A 73 -14.32 -11.78 -2.11
N LYS A 74 -13.07 -11.41 -1.82
CA LYS A 74 -11.87 -12.18 -2.10
C LYS A 74 -10.89 -12.07 -0.92
N PRO A 75 -11.23 -12.73 0.22
CA PRO A 75 -10.50 -12.56 1.49
C PRO A 75 -9.13 -13.22 1.49
N ASP A 76 -8.88 -14.19 0.61
CA ASP A 76 -7.64 -14.99 0.59
C ASP A 76 -6.50 -14.32 -0.17
N GLY A 77 -6.69 -13.10 -0.64
CA GLY A 77 -5.68 -12.35 -1.40
C GLY A 77 -5.91 -12.34 -2.91
N ASN A 78 -4.93 -11.87 -3.67
CA ASN A 78 -4.98 -11.73 -5.13
C ASN A 78 -6.18 -10.91 -5.66
N ALA A 79 -6.70 -9.98 -4.86
CA ALA A 79 -7.87 -9.19 -5.22
C ALA A 79 -7.54 -7.91 -6.02
N LEU A 80 -6.28 -7.62 -6.33
CA LEU A 80 -5.87 -6.38 -7.00
C LEU A 80 -6.62 -6.16 -8.32
N THR A 81 -6.67 -7.17 -9.19
CA THR A 81 -7.41 -7.11 -10.46
C THR A 81 -8.89 -6.80 -10.23
N SER A 82 -9.51 -7.45 -9.25
CA SER A 82 -10.92 -7.21 -8.89
C SER A 82 -11.18 -5.79 -8.38
N VAL A 83 -10.19 -5.16 -7.72
CA VAL A 83 -10.27 -3.75 -7.30
C VAL A 83 -10.24 -2.82 -8.52
N VAL A 84 -9.35 -3.08 -9.49
CA VAL A 84 -9.28 -2.30 -10.74
C VAL A 84 -10.58 -2.45 -11.55
N GLU A 85 -11.08 -3.67 -11.70
CA GLU A 85 -12.36 -3.94 -12.39
C GLU A 85 -13.54 -3.26 -11.71
N LYS A 86 -13.55 -3.26 -10.38
CA LYS A 86 -14.59 -2.55 -9.63
C LYS A 86 -14.53 -1.04 -9.85
N PHE A 87 -13.32 -0.45 -9.90
CA PHE A 87 -13.15 0.98 -10.23
C PHE A 87 -13.79 1.30 -11.60
N ILE A 88 -13.52 0.49 -12.62
CA ILE A 88 -14.10 0.66 -13.96
C ILE A 88 -15.63 0.52 -13.91
N THR A 89 -16.13 -0.48 -13.19
CA THR A 89 -17.58 -0.71 -13.02
C THR A 89 -18.27 0.49 -12.35
N GLU A 90 -17.69 1.04 -11.30
CA GLU A 90 -18.23 2.22 -10.61
C GLU A 90 -18.14 3.49 -11.50
N ALA A 91 -17.10 3.64 -12.32
CA ALA A 91 -16.99 4.71 -13.29
C ALA A 91 -18.07 4.60 -14.39
N ARG A 92 -18.34 3.40 -14.90
CA ARG A 92 -19.43 3.15 -15.87
C ARG A 92 -20.80 3.48 -15.29
N LYS A 93 -21.11 3.02 -14.09
CA LYS A 93 -22.38 3.34 -13.41
C LYS A 93 -22.57 4.85 -13.26
N GLN A 94 -21.52 5.58 -12.91
CA GLN A 94 -21.57 7.02 -12.80
C GLN A 94 -21.83 7.67 -14.16
N ALA A 95 -21.12 7.24 -15.21
CA ALA A 95 -21.28 7.75 -16.57
C ALA A 95 -22.73 7.55 -17.05
N ASP A 96 -23.28 6.35 -16.88
CA ASP A 96 -24.66 6.03 -17.27
C ASP A 96 -25.68 6.90 -16.51
N SER A 97 -25.49 7.09 -15.19
CA SER A 97 -26.38 7.91 -14.37
C SER A 97 -26.35 9.41 -14.70
N GLN A 98 -25.22 9.90 -15.23
CA GLN A 98 -25.00 11.31 -15.53
C GLN A 98 -25.06 11.62 -17.03
N GLY A 99 -25.27 10.64 -17.89
CA GLY A 99 -25.24 10.80 -19.36
C GLY A 99 -23.87 11.24 -19.88
N GLN A 100 -22.79 10.84 -19.21
CA GLN A 100 -21.41 11.21 -19.54
C GLN A 100 -20.67 10.07 -20.26
N ASN A 101 -19.59 10.41 -20.93
CA ASN A 101 -18.69 9.44 -21.51
C ASN A 101 -17.86 8.73 -20.42
N VAL A 102 -17.76 7.40 -20.45
CA VAL A 102 -17.03 6.59 -19.47
C VAL A 102 -15.56 7.01 -19.37
N ALA A 103 -14.90 7.29 -20.50
CA ALA A 103 -13.52 7.75 -20.53
C ALA A 103 -13.33 9.05 -19.75
N GLN A 104 -14.25 10.00 -19.90
CA GLN A 104 -14.21 11.28 -19.17
C GLN A 104 -14.37 11.07 -17.66
N VAL A 105 -15.26 10.18 -17.24
CA VAL A 105 -15.47 9.87 -15.82
C VAL A 105 -14.23 9.18 -15.23
N ILE A 106 -13.63 8.21 -15.94
CA ILE A 106 -12.39 7.57 -15.52
C ILE A 106 -11.28 8.61 -15.34
N GLN A 107 -11.08 9.47 -16.33
CA GLN A 107 -10.06 10.52 -16.29
C GLN A 107 -10.29 11.50 -15.14
N GLN A 108 -11.52 11.95 -14.91
CA GLN A 108 -11.87 12.82 -13.78
C GLN A 108 -11.55 12.18 -12.42
N ARG A 109 -11.87 10.90 -12.24
CA ARG A 109 -11.56 10.16 -11.01
C ARG A 109 -10.05 10.00 -10.81
N LEU A 110 -9.30 9.71 -11.87
CA LEU A 110 -7.85 9.53 -11.81
C LEU A 110 -7.09 10.84 -11.65
N ASN A 111 -7.64 11.99 -12.10
CA ASN A 111 -7.03 13.30 -11.89
C ASN A 111 -6.78 13.61 -10.40
N ALA A 112 -7.62 13.10 -9.50
CA ALA A 112 -7.41 13.25 -8.06
C ALA A 112 -6.12 12.59 -7.54
N LEU A 113 -5.52 11.70 -8.32
CA LEU A 113 -4.28 11.00 -7.97
C LEU A 113 -3.04 11.68 -8.56
N THR A 114 -3.19 12.49 -9.62
CA THR A 114 -2.07 12.99 -10.42
C THR A 114 -1.16 13.97 -9.68
N ASP A 115 -1.68 14.67 -8.67
CA ASP A 115 -0.91 15.60 -7.84
C ASP A 115 0.01 14.90 -6.82
N MET A 116 -0.17 13.60 -6.64
CA MET A 116 0.66 12.81 -5.75
C MET A 116 1.94 12.33 -6.45
N VAL A 117 2.96 12.04 -5.65
CA VAL A 117 4.22 11.46 -6.14
C VAL A 117 3.94 10.12 -6.85
N GLY A 118 4.27 10.04 -8.14
CA GLY A 118 4.00 8.87 -8.98
C GLY A 118 2.56 8.75 -9.48
N GLY A 119 1.68 9.70 -9.13
CA GLY A 119 0.25 9.64 -9.45
C GLY A 119 -0.05 9.68 -10.93
N TYR A 120 0.72 10.42 -11.74
CA TYR A 120 0.55 10.48 -13.17
C TYR A 120 0.73 9.10 -13.84
N ASP A 121 1.85 8.42 -13.55
CA ASP A 121 2.11 7.08 -14.11
C ASP A 121 1.13 6.04 -13.57
N PHE A 122 0.73 6.15 -12.30
CA PHE A 122 -0.31 5.28 -11.72
C PHE A 122 -1.65 5.43 -12.46
N ALA A 123 -2.09 6.66 -12.70
CA ALA A 123 -3.31 6.96 -13.47
C ALA A 123 -3.21 6.39 -14.89
N GLN A 124 -2.08 6.59 -15.57
CA GLN A 124 -1.83 6.05 -16.91
C GLN A 124 -1.90 4.52 -16.95
N VAL A 125 -1.42 3.84 -15.92
CA VAL A 125 -1.51 2.37 -15.81
C VAL A 125 -2.97 1.91 -15.66
N ILE A 126 -3.78 2.61 -14.85
CA ILE A 126 -5.20 2.28 -14.72
C ILE A 126 -5.95 2.53 -16.02
N GLU A 127 -5.65 3.63 -16.72
CA GLU A 127 -6.20 3.91 -18.06
C GLU A 127 -5.80 2.82 -19.08
N ALA A 128 -4.53 2.36 -19.05
CA ALA A 128 -4.07 1.28 -19.92
C ALA A 128 -4.85 -0.02 -19.64
N TYR A 129 -5.12 -0.35 -18.37
CA TYR A 129 -5.97 -1.49 -18.05
C TYR A 129 -7.37 -1.34 -18.63
N TRP A 130 -7.98 -0.17 -18.46
CA TRP A 130 -9.31 0.11 -19.00
C TRP A 130 -9.34 0.00 -20.54
N TYR A 131 -8.37 0.60 -21.25
CA TYR A 131 -8.26 0.45 -22.72
C TYR A 131 -8.10 -1.02 -23.14
N GLY A 132 -7.28 -1.79 -22.41
CA GLY A 132 -7.14 -3.21 -22.62
C GLY A 132 -8.45 -3.97 -22.44
N HIS A 133 -9.26 -3.55 -21.47
CA HIS A 133 -10.59 -4.14 -21.24
C HIS A 133 -11.59 -3.80 -22.38
N GLU A 134 -11.59 -2.56 -22.89
CA GLU A 134 -12.47 -2.14 -24.00
C GLU A 134 -12.11 -2.80 -25.33
N GLN A 135 -10.85 -3.15 -25.53
CA GLN A 135 -10.32 -3.68 -26.78
C GLN A 135 -10.05 -5.19 -26.75
N ASP A 136 -10.45 -5.88 -25.67
CA ASP A 136 -10.11 -7.30 -25.41
C ASP A 136 -8.60 -7.60 -25.52
N ASN A 137 -7.76 -6.62 -25.15
CA ASN A 137 -6.31 -6.74 -25.17
C ASN A 137 -5.78 -7.24 -23.82
N GLU A 138 -5.69 -8.56 -23.67
CA GLU A 138 -5.22 -9.20 -22.44
C GLU A 138 -3.75 -8.88 -22.13
N ILE A 139 -2.91 -8.63 -23.16
CA ILE A 139 -1.50 -8.27 -22.94
C ILE A 139 -1.42 -6.92 -22.22
N LEU A 140 -2.16 -5.93 -22.68
CA LEU A 140 -2.18 -4.60 -22.06
C LEU A 140 -2.73 -4.64 -20.62
N LYS A 141 -3.79 -5.40 -20.37
CA LYS A 141 -4.34 -5.63 -19.03
C LYS A 141 -3.32 -6.27 -18.09
N ASN A 142 -2.65 -7.33 -18.57
CA ASN A 142 -1.64 -8.04 -17.79
C ASN A 142 -0.42 -7.14 -17.49
N ASN A 143 0.03 -6.33 -18.45
CA ASN A 143 1.11 -5.37 -18.24
C ASN A 143 0.75 -4.32 -17.19
N ALA A 144 -0.48 -3.81 -17.19
CA ALA A 144 -0.96 -2.89 -16.18
C ALA A 144 -0.95 -3.53 -14.77
N ILE A 145 -1.46 -4.75 -14.62
CA ILE A 145 -1.43 -5.47 -13.33
C ILE A 145 -0.01 -5.80 -12.89
N LYS A 146 0.87 -6.17 -13.83
CA LYS A 146 2.30 -6.39 -13.57
C LYS A 146 2.98 -5.14 -12.99
N TRP A 147 2.66 -3.96 -13.54
CA TRP A 147 3.17 -2.70 -13.01
C TRP A 147 2.66 -2.43 -11.59
N LEU A 148 1.35 -2.57 -11.37
CA LEU A 148 0.73 -2.36 -10.05
C LEU A 148 1.25 -3.33 -8.98
N ARG A 149 1.74 -4.50 -9.37
CA ARG A 149 2.37 -5.49 -8.48
C ARG A 149 3.87 -5.26 -8.26
N ALA A 150 4.45 -4.19 -8.80
CA ALA A 150 5.90 -3.92 -8.77
C ALA A 150 6.75 -5.03 -9.40
N GLU A 151 6.25 -5.72 -10.42
CA GLU A 151 6.94 -6.82 -11.10
C GLU A 151 7.86 -6.32 -12.23
N TYR A 152 7.77 -5.05 -12.66
CA TYR A 152 8.74 -4.46 -13.56
C TYR A 152 10.07 -4.20 -12.84
N THR A 153 11.16 -4.64 -13.46
CA THR A 153 12.52 -4.44 -12.94
C THR A 153 13.25 -3.28 -13.63
N THR A 154 12.82 -2.91 -14.83
CA THR A 154 13.39 -1.80 -15.60
C THR A 154 12.34 -0.79 -16.02
N LYS A 155 12.71 0.50 -16.03
CA LYS A 155 11.85 1.57 -16.55
C LYS A 155 11.65 1.44 -18.07
N THR A 156 12.62 0.88 -18.78
CA THR A 156 12.57 0.70 -20.24
C THR A 156 11.44 -0.24 -20.61
N ASP A 157 11.32 -1.39 -19.93
CA ASP A 157 10.25 -2.35 -20.20
C ASP A 157 8.88 -1.75 -19.89
N ALA A 158 8.74 -1.08 -18.75
CA ALA A 158 7.49 -0.41 -18.38
C ALA A 158 7.10 0.70 -19.37
N LYS A 159 8.09 1.44 -19.89
CA LYS A 159 7.87 2.46 -20.93
C LYS A 159 7.41 1.83 -22.24
N ASN A 160 8.04 0.76 -22.67
CA ASN A 160 7.69 0.07 -23.91
C ASN A 160 6.29 -0.54 -23.85
N ASP A 161 5.93 -1.13 -22.69
CA ASP A 161 4.67 -1.86 -22.51
C ASP A 161 3.48 -0.94 -22.20
N LEU A 162 3.69 0.17 -21.49
CA LEU A 162 2.63 1.02 -20.90
C LEU A 162 2.82 2.52 -21.17
N GLY A 163 3.94 2.96 -21.74
CA GLY A 163 4.25 4.37 -21.94
C GLY A 163 4.65 5.14 -20.67
N VAL A 164 4.71 4.49 -19.52
CA VAL A 164 5.04 5.13 -18.22
C VAL A 164 6.54 5.40 -18.07
N ARG A 165 6.89 6.35 -17.20
CA ARG A 165 8.28 6.79 -16.98
C ARG A 165 8.90 6.20 -15.72
N THR A 166 8.09 5.68 -14.83
CA THR A 166 8.52 5.16 -13.54
C THR A 166 8.05 3.71 -13.34
N ILE A 167 8.68 3.05 -12.38
CA ILE A 167 8.25 1.77 -11.84
C ILE A 167 8.15 1.89 -10.33
N ILE A 168 7.38 1.03 -9.69
CA ILE A 168 7.36 0.92 -8.24
C ILE A 168 8.68 0.29 -7.80
N SER A 169 9.44 1.02 -6.99
CA SER A 169 10.80 0.70 -6.55
C SER A 169 10.95 0.84 -5.04
N ASP A 170 12.12 0.53 -4.51
CA ASP A 170 12.41 0.71 -3.08
C ASP A 170 12.11 2.12 -2.58
N ASN A 171 12.42 3.15 -3.38
CA ASN A 171 12.23 4.55 -3.00
C ASN A 171 10.77 5.02 -3.08
N SER A 172 9.93 4.36 -3.88
CA SER A 172 8.52 4.74 -4.08
C SER A 172 7.53 3.89 -3.29
N PHE A 173 8.00 2.89 -2.53
CA PHE A 173 7.19 1.95 -1.78
C PHE A 173 6.06 2.61 -0.99
N TYR A 174 6.39 3.57 -0.15
CA TYR A 174 5.41 4.21 0.73
C TYR A 174 4.47 5.16 -0.03
N ASP A 175 4.98 5.93 -0.98
CA ASP A 175 4.16 6.82 -1.81
C ASP A 175 3.19 6.01 -2.67
N SER A 176 3.58 4.82 -3.13
CA SER A 176 2.70 3.89 -3.84
C SER A 176 1.58 3.33 -2.96
N LEU A 177 1.80 3.12 -1.66
CA LEU A 177 0.74 2.74 -0.71
C LEU A 177 -0.26 3.89 -0.48
N LYS A 178 0.21 5.14 -0.41
CA LYS A 178 -0.68 6.32 -0.33
C LYS A 178 -1.53 6.47 -1.59
N LEU A 179 -0.95 6.28 -2.77
CA LEU A 179 -1.69 6.25 -4.04
C LEU A 179 -2.75 5.15 -4.05
N LEU A 180 -2.37 3.94 -3.62
CA LEU A 180 -3.30 2.81 -3.54
C LEU A 180 -4.47 3.09 -2.59
N SER A 181 -4.24 3.76 -1.44
CA SER A 181 -5.32 4.10 -0.50
C SER A 181 -6.37 5.02 -1.13
N LEU A 182 -5.96 6.02 -1.88
CA LEU A 182 -6.88 6.90 -2.61
C LEU A 182 -7.55 6.16 -3.78
N PHE A 183 -6.82 5.33 -4.50
CA PHE A 183 -7.37 4.55 -5.60
C PHE A 183 -8.47 3.58 -5.15
N VAL A 184 -8.28 2.86 -4.03
CA VAL A 184 -9.33 1.97 -3.51
C VAL A 184 -10.58 2.74 -3.08
N ARG A 185 -10.44 4.00 -2.65
CA ARG A 185 -11.57 4.91 -2.40
C ARG A 185 -12.32 5.21 -3.70
N GLN A 186 -11.61 5.51 -4.77
CA GLN A 186 -12.22 5.74 -6.10
C GLN A 186 -12.92 4.48 -6.63
N ALA A 187 -12.46 3.30 -6.23
CA ALA A 187 -13.11 2.02 -6.53
C ALA A 187 -14.31 1.70 -5.60
N GLY A 188 -14.69 2.62 -4.69
CA GLY A 188 -15.86 2.47 -3.81
C GLY A 188 -15.64 1.62 -2.56
N TYR A 189 -14.39 1.45 -2.13
CA TYR A 189 -14.05 0.87 -0.83
C TYR A 189 -13.92 1.96 0.25
N ALA A 190 -13.92 1.56 1.51
CA ALA A 190 -13.86 2.48 2.64
C ALA A 190 -12.44 2.99 2.95
N GLY A 191 -11.41 2.37 2.42
CA GLY A 191 -10.00 2.74 2.62
C GLY A 191 -9.09 1.51 2.57
N LEU A 192 -7.82 1.70 2.94
CA LEU A 192 -6.78 0.67 2.93
C LEU A 192 -6.24 0.42 4.34
N LEU A 193 -6.16 -0.83 4.75
CA LEU A 193 -5.48 -1.26 5.97
C LEU A 193 -4.24 -2.09 5.62
N VAL A 194 -3.08 -1.64 6.07
CA VAL A 194 -1.78 -2.29 5.89
C VAL A 194 -1.38 -2.99 7.19
N ASN A 195 -1.26 -4.30 7.16
CA ASN A 195 -0.79 -5.12 8.27
C ASN A 195 0.63 -5.60 7.99
N LEU A 196 1.57 -5.23 8.84
CA LEU A 196 2.97 -5.66 8.77
C LEU A 196 3.31 -6.40 10.07
N ASP A 197 3.66 -7.66 9.97
CA ASP A 197 4.10 -8.44 11.14
C ASP A 197 5.62 -8.66 11.11
N GLU A 198 6.15 -9.26 12.17
CA GLU A 198 7.58 -9.60 12.30
C GLU A 198 8.52 -8.38 12.26
N MET A 199 8.13 -7.24 12.88
CA MET A 199 8.99 -6.06 13.01
C MET A 199 10.34 -6.35 13.68
N VAL A 200 10.44 -7.43 14.45
CA VAL A 200 11.68 -7.91 15.06
C VAL A 200 12.79 -8.16 14.02
N ASN A 201 12.44 -8.43 12.75
CA ASN A 201 13.42 -8.59 11.69
C ASN A 201 14.15 -7.28 11.34
N LEU A 202 13.56 -6.12 11.59
CA LEU A 202 14.26 -4.83 11.47
C LEU A 202 15.23 -4.62 12.64
N TYR A 203 14.82 -4.98 13.85
CA TYR A 203 15.67 -4.91 15.04
C TYR A 203 16.90 -5.82 14.91
N LYS A 204 16.76 -7.00 14.29
CA LYS A 204 17.85 -7.98 14.07
C LYS A 204 18.83 -7.57 12.99
N LEU A 205 18.62 -6.48 12.25
CA LEU A 205 19.57 -6.04 11.23
C LEU A 205 20.94 -5.72 11.87
N ASN A 206 22.00 -6.32 11.32
CA ASN A 206 23.37 -6.14 11.81
C ASN A 206 23.86 -4.69 11.59
N SER A 207 23.56 -4.11 10.43
CA SER A 207 23.91 -2.72 10.10
C SER A 207 23.01 -1.76 10.88
N SER A 208 23.61 -0.92 11.72
CA SER A 208 22.91 0.17 12.41
C SER A 208 22.29 1.16 11.43
N GLN A 209 22.99 1.51 10.35
CA GLN A 209 22.50 2.38 9.30
C GLN A 209 21.22 1.81 8.64
N ALA A 210 21.27 0.53 8.24
CA ALA A 210 20.10 -0.11 7.63
C ALA A 210 18.91 -0.17 8.60
N ARG A 211 19.16 -0.41 9.90
CA ARG A 211 18.13 -0.40 10.93
C ARG A 211 17.52 0.98 11.09
N MET A 212 18.35 2.02 11.21
CA MET A 212 17.88 3.40 11.34
C MET A 212 17.03 3.83 10.14
N SER A 213 17.49 3.57 8.92
CA SER A 213 16.72 3.93 7.71
C SER A 213 15.34 3.22 7.65
N ASN A 214 15.24 1.98 8.17
CA ASN A 214 13.93 1.32 8.30
C ASN A 214 13.06 1.96 9.39
N TYR A 215 13.65 2.37 10.51
CA TYR A 215 12.91 3.07 11.57
C TYR A 215 12.44 4.45 11.11
N GLU A 216 13.23 5.18 10.34
CA GLU A 216 12.83 6.44 9.71
C GLU A 216 11.59 6.28 8.82
N GLN A 217 11.46 5.17 8.10
CA GLN A 217 10.24 4.90 7.34
C GLN A 217 9.02 4.68 8.26
N ILE A 218 9.18 3.97 9.38
CA ILE A 218 8.10 3.81 10.37
C ILE A 218 7.68 5.18 10.93
N LEU A 219 8.65 6.03 11.24
CA LEU A 219 8.40 7.38 11.76
C LEU A 219 7.73 8.27 10.72
N ARG A 220 8.13 8.18 9.44
CA ARG A 220 7.45 8.88 8.34
C ARG A 220 5.98 8.46 8.24
N MET A 221 5.69 7.15 8.27
CA MET A 221 4.30 6.64 8.26
C MET A 221 3.50 7.15 9.46
N LEU A 222 4.09 7.12 10.67
CA LEU A 222 3.47 7.63 11.88
C LEU A 222 3.19 9.13 11.76
N THR A 223 4.18 9.92 11.33
CA THR A 223 4.06 11.38 11.19
C THR A 223 2.97 11.75 10.17
N ASP A 224 2.95 11.11 9.01
CA ASP A 224 1.92 11.33 7.99
C ASP A 224 0.51 11.00 8.52
N CYS A 225 0.39 9.93 9.33
CA CYS A 225 -0.88 9.60 9.98
C CYS A 225 -1.29 10.63 11.05
N LEU A 226 -0.35 11.21 11.78
CA LEU A 226 -0.63 12.24 12.80
C LEU A 226 -0.96 13.58 12.17
N GLN A 227 -0.31 13.95 11.07
CA GLN A 227 -0.52 15.19 10.34
C GLN A 227 -1.73 15.14 9.39
N GLY A 228 -2.31 13.96 9.14
CA GLY A 228 -3.44 13.78 8.24
C GLY A 228 -3.07 13.79 6.75
N THR A 229 -1.78 13.62 6.41
CA THR A 229 -1.30 13.55 5.02
C THR A 229 -1.39 12.15 4.41
N ALA A 230 -1.81 11.15 5.20
CA ALA A 230 -2.08 9.77 4.77
C ALA A 230 -3.58 9.49 4.89
N GLU A 231 -4.36 9.94 3.91
CA GLU A 231 -5.82 9.81 3.94
C GLU A 231 -6.29 8.39 3.67
N HIS A 232 -7.36 7.96 4.36
CA HIS A 232 -8.02 6.65 4.20
C HIS A 232 -7.06 5.46 4.36
N LEU A 233 -5.98 5.63 5.14
CA LEU A 233 -4.89 4.67 5.26
C LEU A 233 -4.63 4.30 6.72
N GLY A 234 -4.58 3.01 7.02
CA GLY A 234 -4.24 2.53 8.36
C GLY A 234 -3.06 1.58 8.34
N PHE A 235 -2.26 1.62 9.41
CA PHE A 235 -1.14 0.72 9.63
C PHE A 235 -1.29 -0.02 10.96
N LEU A 236 -1.14 -1.35 10.93
CA LEU A 236 -0.97 -2.21 12.09
C LEU A 236 0.38 -2.92 11.97
N LEU A 237 1.27 -2.70 12.92
CA LEU A 237 2.62 -3.24 12.94
C LEU A 237 2.80 -4.16 14.14
N GLY A 238 3.07 -5.44 13.89
CA GLY A 238 3.32 -6.46 14.91
C GLY A 238 4.81 -6.55 15.26
N GLY A 239 5.15 -6.40 16.54
CA GLY A 239 6.54 -6.45 16.99
C GLY A 239 6.71 -7.05 18.38
N THR A 240 7.96 -7.23 18.78
CA THR A 240 8.33 -7.68 20.13
C THR A 240 8.70 -6.49 21.01
N PRO A 241 8.70 -6.65 22.37
CA PRO A 241 9.15 -5.60 23.26
C PRO A 241 10.55 -5.07 22.95
N GLU A 242 11.49 -5.94 22.56
CA GLU A 242 12.86 -5.52 22.21
C GLU A 242 12.88 -4.61 20.99
N PHE A 243 12.08 -4.90 19.97
CA PHE A 243 11.96 -4.05 18.79
C PHE A 243 11.60 -2.61 19.18
N LEU A 244 10.73 -2.44 20.16
CA LEU A 244 10.27 -1.10 20.58
C LEU A 244 11.17 -0.50 21.64
N LEU A 245 11.49 -1.23 22.71
CA LEU A 245 11.97 -0.68 23.99
C LEU A 245 13.46 -0.93 24.28
N ASP A 246 14.19 -1.72 23.46
CA ASP A 246 15.62 -1.92 23.69
C ASP A 246 16.36 -0.58 23.76
N PRO A 247 17.12 -0.29 24.87
CA PRO A 247 17.74 1.01 25.09
C PRO A 247 18.93 1.32 24.16
N ARG A 248 19.36 0.37 23.32
CA ARG A 248 20.47 0.55 22.37
C ARG A 248 20.04 0.48 20.91
N LYS A 249 18.95 -0.25 20.61
CA LYS A 249 18.55 -0.58 19.24
C LYS A 249 17.06 -0.42 18.96
N GLY A 250 16.24 -0.17 20.00
CA GLY A 250 14.79 -0.11 19.88
C GLY A 250 14.30 1.11 19.11
N LEU A 251 13.11 1.00 18.53
CA LEU A 251 12.45 2.08 17.78
C LEU A 251 12.23 3.32 18.66
N TYR A 252 12.02 3.15 19.97
CA TYR A 252 11.77 4.24 20.92
C TYR A 252 12.92 5.28 20.93
N LEU A 253 14.17 4.85 20.75
CA LEU A 253 15.30 5.80 20.64
C LEU A 253 15.15 6.75 19.46
N SER A 254 14.67 6.25 18.33
CA SER A 254 14.42 7.09 17.15
C SER A 254 13.26 8.08 17.37
N LEU A 255 12.30 7.74 18.22
CA LEU A 255 11.19 8.64 18.60
C LEU A 255 11.68 9.80 19.48
N ILE A 256 12.63 9.56 20.37
CA ILE A 256 13.18 10.60 21.28
C ILE A 256 13.98 11.64 20.48
N HIS A 257 14.81 11.22 19.53
CA HIS A 257 15.63 12.13 18.72
C HIS A 257 14.82 13.07 17.80
N ILE A 258 13.55 12.78 17.53
CA ILE A 258 12.66 13.67 16.77
C ILE A 258 12.04 14.74 17.67
N SER A 259 11.95 14.51 18.97
CA SER A 259 11.32 15.41 19.94
C SER A 259 12.31 16.38 20.61
N GLU A 260 13.60 16.29 20.33
CA GLU A 260 14.59 17.27 20.78
C GLU A 260 14.76 18.33 19.66
N PRO A 261 14.49 19.61 19.99
CA PRO A 261 14.59 20.73 19.03
C PRO A 261 16.05 21.06 18.65
#